data_f7aaa19716eda92700cb719673b6da51
#
_entry.id   f7aaa19716eda92700cb719673b6da51
#
_cell.length_a   1.000
_cell.length_b   1.000
_cell.length_c   1.000
_cell.angle_alpha   90.00
_cell.angle_beta   90.00
_cell.angle_gamma   90.00
#
_symmetry.space_group_name_H-M   'P 1'
#
loop_
_entity.id
_entity.type
_entity.pdbx_description
1 polymer ?
#
loop_
_entity_poly.entity_id
_entity_poly.type
_entity_poly.pdbx_seq_one_letter_code
_entity_poly.pdbx_strand_id
1 'polypeptide(L)'
;SEWGSDELFQKVIDRYTAIHPNVTINLVDNPWEDYWTKLPLALGGEDGPALFDVHNSYHENLINYMAPLDIPVEDLEQDFNGVNAHVIDGKVYYIDYGMMTGSVYYNKEMWKEAGLTDDDIPKTWDEMIEVAKKLTIKDGDNIVQAGLNFNNDFHQNYLLGLNYQLGENLFKEDGKTPNVNSDAMKKVMQMLVDMYDKDQIGSKDFGDKCADSFGQGQSAMVIQWGHYYNTLKTTWSDIDFGVFEIPTFDGNPYAYNRYNGESTFGVNKKAPKDQQAVAQDFVKFFLCDDESQVDFNLAMSTFPAKK
;
A
#
# COMPACT_ATOMS: atom_id res chain seq x y z
N SER A 1 0.88 -15.73 6.65
CA SER A 1 0.61 -14.30 6.43
C SER A 1 -0.46 -14.16 5.37
N GLU A 2 -1.31 -13.15 5.51
CA GLU A 2 -2.30 -12.79 4.47
C GLU A 2 -1.65 -12.48 3.11
N TRP A 3 -0.34 -12.36 3.06
CA TRP A 3 0.44 -11.97 1.89
C TRP A 3 1.17 -13.12 1.20
N GLY A 4 1.10 -14.36 1.71
CA GLY A 4 1.88 -15.49 1.18
C GLY A 4 3.40 -15.26 1.27
N SER A 5 3.82 -14.39 2.20
CA SER A 5 5.22 -13.96 2.33
C SER A 5 6.12 -14.94 3.08
N ASP A 6 5.55 -15.93 3.77
CA ASP A 6 6.34 -16.87 4.59
C ASP A 6 7.34 -17.66 3.77
N GLU A 7 6.94 -18.15 2.59
CA GLU A 7 7.85 -18.82 1.68
C GLU A 7 8.96 -17.89 1.16
N LEU A 8 8.64 -16.60 0.95
CA LEU A 8 9.61 -15.61 0.51
C LEU A 8 10.61 -15.29 1.61
N PHE A 9 10.13 -15.04 2.83
CA PHE A 9 11.01 -14.84 3.98
C PHE A 9 11.89 -16.06 4.22
N GLN A 10 11.35 -17.26 4.11
CA GLN A 10 12.12 -18.48 4.27
C GLN A 10 13.22 -18.60 3.21
N LYS A 11 12.95 -18.26 1.95
CA LYS A 11 13.99 -18.23 0.89
C LYS A 11 15.13 -17.26 1.21
N VAL A 12 14.82 -16.07 1.71
CA VAL A 12 15.84 -15.09 2.13
C VAL A 12 16.65 -15.62 3.31
N ILE A 13 15.99 -16.21 4.31
CA ILE A 13 16.62 -16.84 5.47
C ILE A 13 17.56 -17.96 5.03
N ASP A 14 17.13 -18.81 4.10
CA ASP A 14 17.92 -19.94 3.59
C ASP A 14 19.16 -19.44 2.85
N ARG A 15 19.06 -18.40 2.02
CA ARG A 15 20.21 -17.77 1.35
C ARG A 15 21.19 -17.18 2.36
N TYR A 16 20.69 -16.46 3.35
CA TYR A 16 21.52 -15.87 4.39
C TYR A 16 22.24 -16.91 5.22
N THR A 17 21.52 -17.93 5.71
CA THR A 17 22.09 -18.99 6.55
C THR A 17 23.05 -19.92 5.79
N ALA A 18 22.91 -20.03 4.46
CA ALA A 18 23.86 -20.76 3.63
C ALA A 18 25.28 -20.16 3.69
N ILE A 19 25.39 -18.84 3.84
CA ILE A 19 26.69 -18.14 4.00
C ILE A 19 27.05 -17.88 5.47
N HIS A 20 26.09 -18.06 6.40
CA HIS A 20 26.27 -17.93 7.84
C HIS A 20 25.84 -19.22 8.59
N PRO A 21 26.57 -20.35 8.45
CA PRO A 21 26.11 -21.68 8.93
C PRO A 21 25.99 -21.79 10.45
N ASN A 22 26.50 -20.84 11.20
CA ASN A 22 26.41 -20.74 12.66
C ASN A 22 25.23 -19.87 13.14
N VAL A 23 24.41 -19.36 12.22
CA VAL A 23 23.22 -18.57 12.52
C VAL A 23 21.97 -19.40 12.29
N THR A 24 21.04 -19.34 13.22
CA THR A 24 19.69 -19.87 13.08
C THR A 24 18.68 -18.74 13.19
N ILE A 25 17.79 -18.61 12.22
CA ILE A 25 16.70 -17.63 12.22
C ILE A 25 15.37 -18.39 12.28
N ASN A 26 14.61 -18.17 13.34
CA ASN A 26 13.27 -18.73 13.50
C ASN A 26 12.23 -17.70 13.04
N LEU A 27 11.56 -17.96 11.94
CA LEU A 27 10.45 -17.14 11.46
C LEU A 27 9.21 -17.42 12.31
N VAL A 28 8.59 -16.37 12.85
CA VAL A 28 7.32 -16.41 13.55
C VAL A 28 6.33 -15.53 12.81
N ASP A 29 5.31 -16.16 12.23
CA ASP A 29 4.23 -15.48 11.54
C ASP A 29 3.06 -15.18 12.47
N ASN A 30 2.42 -14.06 12.25
CA ASN A 30 1.18 -13.66 12.92
C ASN A 30 0.25 -12.99 11.91
N PRO A 31 -1.08 -13.21 12.01
CA PRO A 31 -2.04 -12.43 11.23
C PRO A 31 -1.84 -10.93 11.44
N TRP A 32 -2.06 -10.14 10.40
CA TRP A 32 -1.81 -8.68 10.37
C TRP A 32 -2.33 -7.94 11.60
N GLU A 33 -3.62 -8.09 11.91
CA GLU A 33 -4.25 -7.40 13.05
C GLU A 33 -3.64 -7.79 14.41
N ASP A 34 -3.31 -9.06 14.58
CA ASP A 34 -2.69 -9.60 15.78
C ASP A 34 -1.25 -9.12 15.94
N TYR A 35 -0.51 -9.04 14.84
CA TYR A 35 0.90 -8.65 14.82
C TYR A 35 1.10 -7.28 15.47
N TRP A 36 0.38 -6.27 15.01
CA TRP A 36 0.53 -4.90 15.50
C TRP A 36 0.07 -4.70 16.94
N THR A 37 -0.82 -5.55 17.41
CA THR A 37 -1.27 -5.56 18.82
C THR A 37 -0.27 -6.26 19.74
N LYS A 38 0.32 -7.37 19.29
CA LYS A 38 1.22 -8.22 20.11
C LYS A 38 2.67 -7.73 20.09
N LEU A 39 3.14 -7.17 18.97
CA LEU A 39 4.54 -6.79 18.79
C LEU A 39 5.06 -5.81 19.86
N PRO A 40 4.40 -4.70 20.21
CA PRO A 40 4.90 -3.79 21.23
C PRO A 40 5.09 -4.45 22.61
N LEU A 41 4.21 -5.40 22.94
CA LEU A 41 4.32 -6.16 24.18
C LEU A 41 5.54 -7.08 24.16
N ALA A 42 5.76 -7.80 23.05
CA ALA A 42 6.92 -8.66 22.86
C ALA A 42 8.24 -7.86 22.90
N LEU A 43 8.31 -6.73 22.21
CA LEU A 43 9.49 -5.85 22.20
C LEU A 43 9.76 -5.18 23.56
N GLY A 44 8.75 -5.07 24.40
CA GLY A 44 8.87 -4.58 25.78
C GLY A 44 9.50 -5.61 26.73
N GLY A 45 9.38 -6.90 26.43
CA GLY A 45 9.88 -8.04 27.23
C GLY A 45 11.36 -8.32 27.04
N GLU A 46 11.87 -9.30 27.81
CA GLU A 46 13.26 -9.75 27.74
C GLU A 46 13.51 -10.73 26.56
N ASP A 47 12.47 -11.48 26.15
CA ASP A 47 12.50 -12.50 25.10
C ASP A 47 11.88 -12.03 23.78
N GLY A 48 11.87 -10.72 23.54
CA GLY A 48 11.34 -10.16 22.31
C GLY A 48 12.18 -10.51 21.08
N PRO A 49 11.58 -10.52 19.87
CA PRO A 49 12.32 -10.81 18.64
C PRO A 49 13.47 -9.83 18.43
N ALA A 50 14.62 -10.30 17.95
CA ALA A 50 15.77 -9.45 17.63
C ALA A 50 15.55 -8.64 16.36
N LEU A 51 14.78 -9.19 15.43
CA LEU A 51 14.39 -8.60 14.16
C LEU A 51 12.86 -8.68 14.02
N PHE A 52 12.23 -7.66 13.51
CA PHE A 52 10.77 -7.61 13.34
C PHE A 52 10.39 -6.79 12.12
N ASP A 53 9.30 -7.13 11.51
CA ASP A 53 8.73 -6.38 10.38
C ASP A 53 8.20 -5.03 10.84
N VAL A 54 8.39 -4.01 10.00
CA VAL A 54 7.98 -2.63 10.24
C VAL A 54 7.07 -2.19 9.10
N HIS A 55 5.97 -1.54 9.47
CA HIS A 55 5.14 -0.81 8.53
C HIS A 55 5.06 0.66 8.92
N ASN A 56 5.13 1.54 7.96
CA ASN A 56 5.17 2.99 8.19
C ASN A 56 3.97 3.53 8.99
N SER A 57 2.80 2.89 8.88
CA SER A 57 1.60 3.25 9.64
C SER A 57 1.74 3.03 11.15
N TYR A 58 2.72 2.23 11.58
CA TYR A 58 2.98 1.91 13.00
C TYR A 58 4.29 2.48 13.51
N HIS A 59 4.91 3.38 12.74
CA HIS A 59 6.20 3.99 13.05
C HIS A 59 6.26 4.55 14.48
N GLU A 60 5.30 5.39 14.85
CA GLU A 60 5.25 6.06 16.16
C GLU A 60 5.19 5.07 17.33
N ASN A 61 4.58 3.93 17.12
CA ASN A 61 4.46 2.88 18.14
C ASN A 61 5.75 2.07 18.29
N LEU A 62 6.56 1.96 17.22
CA LEU A 62 7.68 1.05 17.14
C LEU A 62 9.04 1.72 17.28
N ILE A 63 9.19 2.98 16.89
CA ILE A 63 10.48 3.68 16.85
C ILE A 63 11.25 3.62 18.17
N ASN A 64 10.54 3.69 19.29
CA ASN A 64 11.13 3.61 20.62
C ASN A 64 11.73 2.24 20.97
N TYR A 65 11.44 1.19 20.20
CA TYR A 65 12.01 -0.15 20.40
C TYR A 65 13.18 -0.43 19.46
N MET A 66 13.39 0.38 18.43
CA MET A 66 14.40 0.14 17.39
C MET A 66 15.78 0.63 17.80
N ALA A 67 16.79 -0.11 17.38
CA ALA A 67 18.16 0.39 17.25
C ALA A 67 18.31 1.02 15.85
N PRO A 68 19.09 2.09 15.71
CA PRO A 68 19.42 2.60 14.38
C PRO A 68 20.14 1.54 13.56
N LEU A 69 19.94 1.56 12.24
CA LEU A 69 20.69 0.70 11.33
C LEU A 69 22.17 1.08 11.36
N ASP A 70 23.03 0.06 11.31
CA ASP A 70 24.48 0.21 11.21
C ASP A 70 24.90 0.33 9.74
N ILE A 71 24.24 1.25 9.03
CA ILE A 71 24.51 1.58 7.63
C ILE A 71 24.53 3.11 7.54
N PRO A 72 25.59 3.71 6.95
CA PRO A 72 25.63 5.15 6.74
C PRO A 72 24.41 5.66 5.93
N VAL A 73 23.88 6.81 6.34
CA VAL A 73 22.71 7.39 5.66
C VAL A 73 23.01 7.67 4.19
N GLU A 74 24.19 8.18 3.91
CA GLU A 74 24.66 8.48 2.55
C GLU A 74 24.75 7.25 1.65
N ASP A 75 25.11 6.07 2.20
CA ASP A 75 25.13 4.82 1.45
C ASP A 75 23.70 4.37 1.11
N LEU A 76 22.77 4.50 2.07
CA LEU A 76 21.37 4.21 1.81
C LEU A 76 20.77 5.19 0.79
N GLU A 77 21.06 6.48 0.90
CA GLU A 77 20.58 7.51 -0.06
C GLU A 77 21.17 7.31 -1.46
N GLN A 78 22.36 6.75 -1.58
CA GLN A 78 22.96 6.40 -2.86
C GLN A 78 22.17 5.28 -3.55
N ASP A 79 21.79 4.24 -2.81
CA ASP A 79 21.27 3.00 -3.35
C ASP A 79 19.73 2.91 -3.36
N PHE A 80 19.05 3.72 -2.53
CA PHE A 80 17.60 3.65 -2.36
C PHE A 80 16.91 5.01 -2.53
N ASN A 81 15.70 4.98 -3.03
CA ASN A 81 14.79 6.13 -3.07
C ASN A 81 14.05 6.27 -1.73
N GLY A 82 13.68 7.48 -1.36
CA GLY A 82 12.81 7.74 -0.20
C GLY A 82 13.51 7.71 1.17
N VAL A 83 14.80 7.42 1.26
CA VAL A 83 15.54 7.30 2.54
C VAL A 83 15.39 8.54 3.41
N ASN A 84 15.37 9.73 2.82
CA ASN A 84 15.22 11.00 3.54
C ASN A 84 13.93 11.09 4.37
N ALA A 85 12.88 10.35 4.02
CA ALA A 85 11.65 10.28 4.81
C ALA A 85 11.81 9.48 6.11
N HIS A 86 12.85 8.67 6.23
CA HIS A 86 13.14 7.79 7.37
C HIS A 86 14.31 8.28 8.23
N VAL A 87 14.88 9.45 7.93
CA VAL A 87 15.98 10.02 8.70
C VAL A 87 15.43 10.75 9.94
N ILE A 88 15.83 10.29 11.12
CA ILE A 88 15.46 10.87 12.41
C ILE A 88 16.75 11.18 13.18
N ASP A 89 16.99 12.45 13.49
CA ASP A 89 18.19 12.92 14.19
C ASP A 89 19.49 12.39 13.54
N GLY A 90 19.55 12.41 12.20
CA GLY A 90 20.69 11.94 11.42
C GLY A 90 20.91 10.43 11.41
N LYS A 91 19.91 9.64 11.77
CA LYS A 91 19.96 8.17 11.79
C LYS A 91 18.76 7.59 11.05
N VAL A 92 18.94 6.39 10.52
CA VAL A 92 17.88 5.59 9.91
C VAL A 92 17.64 4.34 10.74
N TYR A 93 16.40 3.98 10.97
CA TYR A 93 16.00 2.83 11.77
C TYR A 93 15.39 1.71 10.93
N TYR A 94 14.86 2.04 9.78
CA TYR A 94 14.37 1.16 8.71
C TYR A 94 14.22 1.98 7.43
N ILE A 95 14.10 1.34 6.29
CA ILE A 95 13.75 1.98 5.01
C ILE A 95 12.68 1.17 4.30
N ASP A 96 12.14 1.70 3.23
CA ASP A 96 11.25 0.96 2.35
C ASP A 96 12.07 0.13 1.36
N TYR A 97 11.69 -1.13 1.12
CA TYR A 97 12.26 -1.95 0.05
C TYR A 97 11.50 -1.76 -1.27
N GLY A 98 10.24 -1.35 -1.18
CA GLY A 98 9.37 -1.12 -2.32
C GLY A 98 8.37 -0.01 -2.08
N MET A 99 7.75 0.43 -3.15
CA MET A 99 6.73 1.48 -3.15
C MET A 99 5.54 1.02 -3.99
N MET A 100 4.33 1.28 -3.52
CA MET A 100 3.12 1.05 -4.30
C MET A 100 2.22 2.28 -4.30
N THR A 101 1.40 2.39 -5.32
CA THR A 101 0.33 3.39 -5.40
C THR A 101 -0.99 2.71 -5.72
N GLY A 102 -2.08 3.43 -5.54
CA GLY A 102 -3.38 2.99 -6.03
C GLY A 102 -3.42 3.02 -7.56
N SER A 103 -4.18 2.09 -8.12
CA SER A 103 -4.52 2.03 -9.54
C SER A 103 -6.00 1.71 -9.71
N VAL A 104 -6.57 2.09 -10.84
CA VAL A 104 -7.95 1.70 -11.17
C VAL A 104 -7.91 0.34 -11.84
N TYR A 105 -8.59 -0.62 -11.23
CA TYR A 105 -8.88 -1.92 -11.83
C TYR A 105 -10.26 -1.86 -12.47
N TYR A 106 -10.40 -2.36 -13.69
CA TYR A 106 -11.68 -2.40 -14.38
C TYR A 106 -11.96 -3.79 -14.96
N ASN A 107 -13.23 -4.20 -14.94
CA ASN A 107 -13.70 -5.45 -15.51
C ASN A 107 -13.86 -5.27 -17.03
N LYS A 108 -13.07 -5.99 -17.83
CA LYS A 108 -13.05 -5.86 -19.29
C LYS A 108 -14.33 -6.35 -19.96
N GLU A 109 -15.01 -7.32 -19.36
CA GLU A 109 -16.28 -7.82 -19.90
C GLU A 109 -17.37 -6.75 -19.76
N MET A 110 -17.53 -6.19 -18.55
CA MET A 110 -18.48 -5.10 -18.31
C MET A 110 -18.15 -3.86 -19.12
N TRP A 111 -16.86 -3.56 -19.30
CA TRP A 111 -16.39 -2.46 -20.16
C TRP A 111 -16.85 -2.64 -21.61
N LYS A 112 -16.64 -3.83 -22.15
CA LYS A 112 -17.07 -4.19 -23.51
C LYS A 112 -18.59 -4.20 -23.66
N GLU A 113 -19.32 -4.71 -22.67
CA GLU A 113 -20.79 -4.73 -22.69
C GLU A 113 -21.39 -3.32 -22.70
N ALA A 114 -20.74 -2.37 -22.02
CA ALA A 114 -21.08 -0.95 -22.06
C ALA A 114 -20.67 -0.25 -23.38
N GLY A 115 -20.03 -0.96 -24.30
CA GLY A 115 -19.56 -0.43 -25.59
C GLY A 115 -18.32 0.46 -25.47
N LEU A 116 -17.57 0.34 -24.39
CA LEU A 116 -16.35 1.09 -24.13
C LEU A 116 -15.13 0.39 -24.74
N THR A 117 -14.12 1.18 -25.10
CA THR A 117 -12.84 0.75 -25.69
C THR A 117 -11.68 1.32 -24.91
N ASP A 118 -10.45 1.03 -25.32
CA ASP A 118 -9.24 1.59 -24.70
C ASP A 118 -9.16 3.13 -24.85
N ASP A 119 -9.83 3.70 -25.86
CA ASP A 119 -9.90 5.16 -26.06
C ASP A 119 -10.79 5.86 -25.02
N ASP A 120 -11.65 5.10 -24.33
CA ASP A 120 -12.53 5.59 -23.27
C ASP A 120 -11.88 5.58 -21.87
N ILE A 121 -10.61 5.17 -21.74
CA ILE A 121 -9.89 5.20 -20.48
C ILE A 121 -9.79 6.66 -19.98
N PRO A 122 -10.40 6.96 -18.81
CA PRO A 122 -10.51 8.33 -18.35
C PRO A 122 -9.17 8.86 -17.83
N LYS A 123 -8.89 10.13 -18.14
CA LYS A 123 -7.71 10.86 -17.68
C LYS A 123 -8.04 11.86 -16.56
N THR A 124 -9.29 12.28 -16.50
CA THR A 124 -9.80 13.20 -15.49
C THR A 124 -10.88 12.56 -14.62
N TRP A 125 -11.10 13.11 -13.44
CA TRP A 125 -12.17 12.65 -12.55
C TRP A 125 -13.56 12.87 -13.15
N ASP A 126 -13.76 13.94 -13.92
CA ASP A 126 -15.02 14.18 -14.62
C ASP A 126 -15.28 13.09 -15.66
N GLU A 127 -14.27 12.72 -16.45
CA GLU A 127 -14.37 11.59 -17.40
C GLU A 127 -14.61 10.26 -16.68
N MET A 128 -13.94 10.03 -15.54
CA MET A 128 -14.12 8.83 -14.72
C MET A 128 -15.56 8.68 -14.24
N ILE A 129 -16.19 9.77 -13.78
CA ILE A 129 -17.59 9.78 -13.35
C ILE A 129 -18.51 9.45 -14.53
N GLU A 130 -18.28 10.04 -15.71
CA GLU A 130 -19.09 9.76 -16.89
C GLU A 130 -18.96 8.31 -17.36
N VAL A 131 -17.75 7.74 -17.33
CA VAL A 131 -17.52 6.32 -17.60
C VAL A 131 -18.22 5.45 -16.55
N ALA A 132 -18.11 5.79 -15.28
CA ALA A 132 -18.77 5.05 -14.22
C ALA A 132 -20.31 5.07 -14.37
N LYS A 133 -20.91 6.18 -14.81
CA LYS A 133 -22.34 6.23 -15.14
C LYS A 133 -22.73 5.27 -16.23
N LYS A 134 -21.93 5.15 -17.29
CA LYS A 134 -22.19 4.19 -18.38
C LYS A 134 -22.11 2.74 -17.91
N LEU A 135 -21.26 2.46 -16.93
CA LEU A 135 -21.05 1.15 -16.35
C LEU A 135 -22.03 0.80 -15.25
N THR A 136 -22.79 1.76 -14.74
CA THR A 136 -23.76 1.52 -13.66
C THR A 136 -25.06 0.95 -14.23
N ILE A 137 -25.48 -0.18 -13.66
CA ILE A 137 -26.78 -0.81 -14.01
C ILE A 137 -27.70 -0.73 -12.81
N LYS A 138 -28.96 -0.35 -13.08
CA LYS A 138 -30.01 -0.22 -12.06
C LYS A 138 -31.22 -1.08 -12.39
N ASP A 139 -31.86 -1.56 -11.34
CA ASP A 139 -33.22 -2.13 -11.39
C ASP A 139 -34.13 -1.26 -10.50
N GLY A 140 -34.91 -0.40 -11.11
CA GLY A 140 -35.62 0.69 -10.44
C GLY A 140 -34.62 1.65 -9.77
N ASP A 141 -34.77 1.83 -8.47
CA ASP A 141 -33.87 2.67 -7.66
C ASP A 141 -32.64 1.91 -7.12
N ASN A 142 -32.58 0.59 -7.34
CA ASN A 142 -31.49 -0.23 -6.82
C ASN A 142 -30.34 -0.33 -7.81
N ILE A 143 -29.12 -0.11 -7.36
CA ILE A 143 -27.92 -0.40 -8.13
C ILE A 143 -27.67 -1.91 -8.07
N VAL A 144 -27.67 -2.57 -9.23
CA VAL A 144 -27.36 -4.01 -9.36
C VAL A 144 -25.95 -4.25 -9.88
N GLN A 145 -25.36 -3.24 -10.54
CA GLN A 145 -23.94 -3.18 -10.87
C GLN A 145 -23.44 -1.76 -10.58
N ALA A 146 -22.44 -1.61 -9.76
CA ALA A 146 -21.80 -0.32 -9.53
C ALA A 146 -20.78 -0.02 -10.63
N GLY A 147 -20.80 1.20 -11.15
CA GLY A 147 -19.77 1.67 -12.08
C GLY A 147 -18.42 1.85 -11.38
N LEU A 148 -18.45 2.41 -10.16
CA LEU A 148 -17.30 2.55 -9.28
C LEU A 148 -17.74 2.33 -7.84
N ASN A 149 -17.07 1.42 -7.13
CA ASN A 149 -17.31 1.20 -5.70
C ASN A 149 -16.07 1.56 -4.89
N PHE A 150 -16.25 2.36 -3.83
CA PHE A 150 -15.20 2.72 -2.87
C PHE A 150 -15.60 2.47 -1.41
N ASN A 151 -16.59 1.61 -1.17
CA ASN A 151 -17.03 1.26 0.18
C ASN A 151 -15.89 0.60 0.97
N ASN A 152 -15.70 1.10 2.19
CA ASN A 152 -14.69 0.64 3.15
C ASN A 152 -13.21 0.90 2.77
N ASP A 153 -12.92 1.62 1.65
CA ASP A 153 -11.55 1.99 1.29
C ASP A 153 -11.44 3.40 0.67
N PHE A 154 -12.32 4.33 1.08
CA PHE A 154 -12.34 5.67 0.51
C PHE A 154 -11.26 6.61 1.07
N HIS A 155 -10.69 6.30 2.24
CA HIS A 155 -9.87 7.28 2.96
C HIS A 155 -8.46 7.44 2.38
N GLN A 156 -7.82 6.37 1.92
CA GLN A 156 -6.43 6.43 1.46
C GLN A 156 -6.32 6.91 0.00
N ASN A 157 -6.82 6.11 -0.93
CA ASN A 157 -6.69 6.40 -2.35
C ASN A 157 -7.57 7.56 -2.82
N TYR A 158 -8.75 7.72 -2.23
CA TYR A 158 -9.67 8.79 -2.59
C TYR A 158 -9.44 10.05 -1.77
N LEU A 159 -9.81 10.04 -0.49
CA LEU A 159 -9.79 11.26 0.30
C LEU A 159 -8.39 11.88 0.38
N LEU A 160 -7.39 11.09 0.76
CA LEU A 160 -6.03 11.58 0.92
C LEU A 160 -5.33 11.78 -0.43
N GLY A 161 -5.45 10.82 -1.35
CA GLY A 161 -4.85 10.89 -2.67
C GLY A 161 -5.33 12.10 -3.46
N LEU A 162 -6.65 12.34 -3.50
CA LEU A 162 -7.22 13.47 -4.21
C LEU A 162 -6.85 14.81 -3.57
N ASN A 163 -6.75 14.86 -2.23
CA ASN A 163 -6.29 16.06 -1.54
C ASN A 163 -4.86 16.43 -1.94
N TYR A 164 -3.97 15.44 -2.06
CA TYR A 164 -2.61 15.64 -2.56
C TYR A 164 -2.60 16.10 -4.02
N GLN A 165 -3.48 15.58 -4.88
CA GLN A 165 -3.61 16.05 -6.27
C GLN A 165 -3.95 17.56 -6.36
N LEU A 166 -4.67 18.08 -5.37
CA LEU A 166 -4.99 19.51 -5.26
C LEU A 166 -3.90 20.34 -4.57
N GLY A 167 -2.74 19.74 -4.28
CA GLY A 167 -1.58 20.42 -3.70
C GLY A 167 -1.66 20.63 -2.18
N GLU A 168 -2.61 19.98 -1.50
CA GLU A 168 -2.79 20.13 -0.06
C GLU A 168 -2.31 18.92 0.72
N ASN A 169 -1.67 19.16 1.85
CA ASN A 169 -1.25 18.13 2.79
C ASN A 169 -2.30 17.93 3.90
N LEU A 170 -2.28 16.75 4.53
CA LEU A 170 -3.14 16.42 5.67
C LEU A 170 -2.83 17.23 6.91
N PHE A 171 -1.60 17.65 7.06
CA PHE A 171 -1.12 18.49 8.15
C PHE A 171 -0.64 19.82 7.58
N LYS A 172 -0.75 20.88 8.37
CA LYS A 172 -0.17 22.17 8.08
C LYS A 172 1.36 22.07 8.09
N GLU A 173 2.05 23.16 7.74
CA GLU A 173 3.52 23.25 7.69
C GLU A 173 4.23 22.83 8.98
N ASP A 174 3.54 22.90 10.11
CA ASP A 174 4.06 22.46 11.42
C ASP A 174 4.12 20.92 11.57
N GLY A 175 3.60 20.17 10.60
CA GLY A 175 3.55 18.71 10.59
C GLY A 175 2.67 18.07 11.67
N LYS A 176 1.90 18.87 12.42
CA LYS A 176 1.12 18.42 13.59
C LYS A 176 -0.33 18.85 13.55
N THR A 177 -0.62 20.06 13.10
CA THR A 177 -1.98 20.59 13.04
C THR A 177 -2.71 20.00 11.83
N PRO A 178 -3.82 19.26 12.04
CA PRO A 178 -4.59 18.72 10.92
C PRO A 178 -5.12 19.82 9.99
N ASN A 179 -5.03 19.57 8.69
CA ASN A 179 -5.49 20.47 7.62
C ASN A 179 -6.78 19.95 6.95
N VAL A 180 -7.69 19.43 7.76
CA VAL A 180 -8.92 18.77 7.27
C VAL A 180 -10.06 19.73 6.89
N ASN A 181 -9.87 21.03 7.08
CA ASN A 181 -10.86 22.05 6.73
C ASN A 181 -10.38 22.95 5.56
N SER A 182 -9.45 22.47 4.74
CA SER A 182 -9.02 23.15 3.53
C SER A 182 -10.12 23.14 2.46
N ASP A 183 -10.02 24.06 1.51
CA ASP A 183 -10.96 24.10 0.38
C ASP A 183 -10.77 22.88 -0.54
N ALA A 184 -9.55 22.37 -0.66
CA ALA A 184 -9.26 21.13 -1.36
C ALA A 184 -9.99 19.94 -0.70
N MET A 185 -9.89 19.78 0.61
CA MET A 185 -10.56 18.71 1.35
C MET A 185 -12.08 18.79 1.20
N LYS A 186 -12.66 20.00 1.27
CA LYS A 186 -14.11 20.20 1.04
C LYS A 186 -14.50 19.81 -0.37
N LYS A 187 -13.73 20.20 -1.38
CA LYS A 187 -13.96 19.83 -2.79
C LYS A 187 -13.94 18.31 -2.96
N VAL A 188 -12.92 17.64 -2.42
CA VAL A 188 -12.81 16.17 -2.48
C VAL A 188 -14.01 15.50 -1.81
N MET A 189 -14.34 15.89 -0.59
CA MET A 189 -15.48 15.32 0.14
C MET A 189 -16.80 15.53 -0.60
N GLN A 190 -17.00 16.72 -1.17
CA GLN A 190 -18.22 17.00 -1.92
C GLN A 190 -18.30 16.12 -3.19
N MET A 191 -17.18 15.94 -3.90
CA MET A 191 -17.12 15.06 -5.07
C MET A 191 -17.46 13.61 -4.70
N LEU A 192 -16.89 13.07 -3.62
CA LEU A 192 -17.19 11.70 -3.18
C LEU A 192 -18.68 11.52 -2.80
N VAL A 193 -19.24 12.49 -2.11
CA VAL A 193 -20.69 12.49 -1.80
C VAL A 193 -21.51 12.55 -3.09
N ASP A 194 -21.17 13.47 -4.01
CA ASP A 194 -21.90 13.64 -5.25
C ASP A 194 -21.86 12.39 -6.14
N MET A 195 -20.73 11.67 -6.19
CA MET A 195 -20.60 10.40 -6.91
C MET A 195 -21.67 9.37 -6.54
N TYR A 196 -22.04 9.30 -5.25
CA TYR A 196 -23.09 8.37 -4.81
C TYR A 196 -24.49 9.01 -4.80
N ASP A 197 -24.63 10.23 -4.29
CA ASP A 197 -25.94 10.85 -4.09
C ASP A 197 -26.54 11.44 -5.37
N LYS A 198 -25.72 12.07 -6.22
CA LYS A 198 -26.16 12.71 -7.47
C LYS A 198 -25.91 11.85 -8.69
N ASP A 199 -24.67 11.39 -8.85
CA ASP A 199 -24.22 10.64 -10.03
C ASP A 199 -24.65 9.19 -9.97
N GLN A 200 -24.86 8.67 -8.75
CA GLN A 200 -25.37 7.33 -8.48
C GLN A 200 -24.56 6.21 -9.18
N ILE A 201 -23.25 6.36 -9.19
CA ILE A 201 -22.31 5.39 -9.78
C ILE A 201 -22.01 4.20 -8.87
N GLY A 202 -22.44 4.26 -7.64
CA GLY A 202 -22.41 3.28 -6.57
C GLY A 202 -23.30 3.76 -5.45
N SER A 203 -23.32 3.07 -4.31
CA SER A 203 -24.00 3.53 -3.10
C SER A 203 -23.29 3.02 -1.85
N LYS A 204 -23.50 3.70 -0.73
CA LYS A 204 -22.95 3.28 0.58
C LYS A 204 -23.46 1.92 1.06
N ASP A 205 -24.59 1.48 0.53
CA ASP A 205 -25.26 0.23 0.91
C ASP A 205 -25.02 -0.88 -0.16
N PHE A 206 -24.17 -0.62 -1.17
CA PHE A 206 -23.88 -1.55 -2.26
C PHE A 206 -22.72 -2.47 -1.90
N GLY A 207 -23.00 -3.77 -1.82
CA GLY A 207 -21.97 -4.80 -1.53
C GLY A 207 -21.31 -4.59 -0.15
N ASP A 208 -20.25 -5.34 0.07
CA ASP A 208 -19.45 -5.23 1.29
C ASP A 208 -18.24 -4.29 1.07
N LYS A 209 -17.03 -4.84 1.03
CA LYS A 209 -15.81 -4.11 0.67
C LYS A 209 -15.72 -3.95 -0.85
N CYS A 210 -15.23 -2.81 -1.29
CA CYS A 210 -15.11 -2.52 -2.73
C CYS A 210 -14.25 -3.55 -3.48
N ALA A 211 -13.17 -4.05 -2.87
CA ALA A 211 -12.32 -5.09 -3.43
C ALA A 211 -13.09 -6.40 -3.66
N ASP A 212 -13.87 -6.85 -2.67
CA ASP A 212 -14.67 -8.07 -2.77
C ASP A 212 -15.79 -7.92 -3.81
N SER A 213 -16.48 -6.76 -3.82
CA SER A 213 -17.51 -6.45 -4.81
C SER A 213 -16.98 -6.50 -6.25
N PHE A 214 -15.76 -6.00 -6.48
CA PHE A 214 -15.11 -6.08 -7.79
C PHE A 214 -14.75 -7.54 -8.13
N GLY A 215 -14.10 -8.25 -7.23
CA GLY A 215 -13.71 -9.66 -7.40
C GLY A 215 -14.90 -10.58 -7.65
N GLN A 216 -16.06 -10.27 -7.08
CA GLN A 216 -17.33 -10.98 -7.29
C GLN A 216 -18.07 -10.56 -8.59
N GLY A 217 -17.53 -9.63 -9.37
CA GLY A 217 -18.16 -9.14 -10.59
C GLY A 217 -19.40 -8.28 -10.34
N GLN A 218 -19.49 -7.60 -9.18
CA GLN A 218 -20.60 -6.71 -8.84
C GLN A 218 -20.29 -5.24 -9.16
N SER A 219 -19.02 -4.88 -9.24
CA SER A 219 -18.55 -3.54 -9.54
C SER A 219 -17.68 -3.55 -10.79
N ALA A 220 -17.91 -2.60 -11.70
CA ALA A 220 -17.16 -2.50 -12.95
C ALA A 220 -15.76 -1.90 -12.76
N MET A 221 -15.59 -1.04 -11.76
CA MET A 221 -14.30 -0.43 -11.43
C MET A 221 -14.10 -0.37 -9.91
N VAL A 222 -12.83 -0.42 -9.52
CA VAL A 222 -12.37 -0.21 -8.13
C VAL A 222 -10.99 0.41 -8.15
N ILE A 223 -10.66 1.26 -7.19
CA ILE A 223 -9.28 1.69 -6.94
C ILE A 223 -8.72 0.84 -5.81
N GLN A 224 -7.61 0.19 -6.08
CA GLN A 224 -6.92 -0.66 -5.12
C GLN A 224 -5.40 -0.51 -5.26
N TRP A 225 -4.68 -0.92 -4.20
CA TRP A 225 -3.23 -0.98 -4.16
C TRP A 225 -2.67 -2.06 -5.10
N GLY A 226 -1.39 -1.96 -5.45
CA GLY A 226 -0.72 -2.89 -6.36
C GLY A 226 -0.89 -4.37 -6.00
N HIS A 227 -0.86 -4.72 -4.70
CA HIS A 227 -1.03 -6.10 -4.25
C HIS A 227 -2.37 -6.73 -4.65
N TYR A 228 -3.38 -5.93 -4.93
CA TYR A 228 -4.69 -6.42 -5.36
C TYR A 228 -4.61 -7.20 -6.69
N TYR A 229 -3.61 -6.93 -7.53
CA TYR A 229 -3.32 -7.73 -8.71
C TYR A 229 -3.16 -9.22 -8.36
N ASN A 230 -2.37 -9.54 -7.34
CA ASN A 230 -2.17 -10.92 -6.90
C ASN A 230 -3.44 -11.52 -6.27
N THR A 231 -4.20 -10.74 -5.51
CA THR A 231 -5.50 -11.16 -4.97
C THR A 231 -6.46 -11.56 -6.10
N LEU A 232 -6.55 -10.78 -7.17
CA LEU A 232 -7.36 -11.11 -8.34
C LEU A 232 -6.88 -12.41 -8.99
N LYS A 233 -5.58 -12.60 -9.16
CA LYS A 233 -5.02 -13.81 -9.79
C LYS A 233 -5.21 -15.08 -8.98
N THR A 234 -5.23 -14.99 -7.66
CA THR A 234 -5.32 -16.16 -6.77
C THR A 234 -6.73 -16.46 -6.28
N THR A 235 -7.48 -15.41 -5.93
CA THR A 235 -8.82 -15.56 -5.30
C THR A 235 -9.95 -15.38 -6.33
N TRP A 236 -9.75 -14.50 -7.30
CA TRP A 236 -10.77 -14.10 -8.28
C TRP A 236 -10.29 -14.35 -9.72
N SER A 237 -9.70 -15.52 -9.97
CA SER A 237 -8.99 -15.86 -11.22
C SER A 237 -9.85 -15.78 -12.50
N ASP A 238 -11.17 -15.81 -12.36
CA ASP A 238 -12.12 -15.77 -13.47
C ASP A 238 -12.41 -14.35 -13.97
N ILE A 239 -12.00 -13.32 -13.24
CA ILE A 239 -12.17 -11.92 -13.65
C ILE A 239 -11.11 -11.55 -14.70
N ASP A 240 -11.54 -11.26 -15.93
CA ASP A 240 -10.69 -10.58 -16.90
C ASP A 240 -10.68 -9.08 -16.63
N PHE A 241 -9.56 -8.58 -16.17
CA PHE A 241 -9.41 -7.19 -15.75
C PHE A 241 -8.29 -6.47 -16.49
N GLY A 242 -8.43 -5.16 -16.57
CA GLY A 242 -7.37 -4.24 -16.95
C GLY A 242 -7.05 -3.28 -15.82
N VAL A 243 -5.97 -2.53 -15.98
CA VAL A 243 -5.50 -1.56 -15.01
C VAL A 243 -5.14 -0.28 -15.74
N PHE A 244 -5.50 0.87 -15.14
CA PHE A 244 -5.04 2.18 -15.60
C PHE A 244 -4.73 3.10 -14.41
N GLU A 245 -4.05 4.20 -14.71
CA GLU A 245 -3.65 5.18 -13.69
C GLU A 245 -4.86 5.87 -13.06
N ILE A 246 -4.75 6.25 -11.77
CA ILE A 246 -5.79 7.06 -11.13
C ILE A 246 -5.92 8.39 -11.89
N PRO A 247 -7.13 8.79 -12.32
CA PRO A 247 -7.35 10.07 -12.97
C PRO A 247 -6.96 11.25 -12.11
N THR A 248 -6.69 12.38 -12.73
CA THR A 248 -6.36 13.64 -12.06
C THR A 248 -7.44 14.70 -12.32
N PHE A 249 -7.45 15.79 -11.55
CA PHE A 249 -8.48 16.83 -11.73
C PHE A 249 -8.35 17.59 -13.05
N ASP A 250 -7.15 17.71 -13.60
CA ASP A 250 -6.86 18.47 -14.82
C ASP A 250 -6.26 17.62 -15.95
N GLY A 251 -6.19 16.30 -15.76
CA GLY A 251 -5.57 15.37 -16.71
C GLY A 251 -4.04 15.41 -16.72
N ASN A 252 -3.40 16.11 -15.77
CA ASN A 252 -1.95 16.09 -15.64
C ASN A 252 -1.47 14.75 -15.09
N PRO A 253 -0.79 13.89 -15.86
CA PRO A 253 -0.38 12.55 -15.42
C PRO A 253 0.69 12.59 -14.31
N TYR A 254 1.32 13.73 -14.09
CA TYR A 254 2.32 13.94 -13.04
C TYR A 254 1.73 14.57 -11.78
N ALA A 255 0.41 14.72 -11.69
CA ALA A 255 -0.22 15.20 -10.47
C ALA A 255 0.04 14.21 -9.32
N TYR A 256 0.24 14.77 -8.14
CA TYR A 256 0.50 13.99 -6.94
C TYR A 256 -0.58 12.93 -6.73
N ASN A 257 -0.14 11.77 -6.28
CA ASN A 257 -1.01 10.73 -5.76
C ASN A 257 -0.41 10.18 -4.47
N ARG A 258 -1.21 9.48 -3.69
CA ARG A 258 -0.70 8.79 -2.52
C ARG A 258 0.10 7.56 -2.95
N TYR A 259 1.28 7.40 -2.38
CA TYR A 259 1.98 6.13 -2.42
C TYR A 259 2.13 5.57 -1.01
N ASN A 260 2.33 4.28 -0.89
CA ASN A 260 2.67 3.57 0.33
C ASN A 260 4.06 2.96 0.17
N GLY A 261 4.93 3.17 1.16
CA GLY A 261 6.21 2.50 1.24
C GLY A 261 6.05 1.17 1.97
N GLU A 262 6.56 0.11 1.38
CA GLU A 262 6.64 -1.20 2.02
C GLU A 262 7.97 -1.29 2.76
N SER A 263 7.88 -1.23 4.08
CA SER A 263 9.04 -1.06 4.94
C SER A 263 9.78 -2.38 5.15
N THR A 264 11.05 -2.25 5.54
CA THR A 264 11.90 -3.39 5.87
C THR A 264 11.75 -3.77 7.35
N PHE A 265 12.85 -4.19 7.96
CA PHE A 265 12.89 -4.69 9.33
C PHE A 265 13.43 -3.65 10.29
N GLY A 266 12.90 -3.67 11.51
CA GLY A 266 13.47 -2.98 12.67
C GLY A 266 14.32 -3.95 13.50
N VAL A 267 15.44 -3.45 14.01
CA VAL A 267 16.30 -4.19 14.94
C VAL A 267 15.94 -3.83 16.37
N ASN A 268 15.59 -4.82 17.19
CA ASN A 268 15.22 -4.60 18.59
C ASN A 268 16.44 -4.17 19.44
N LYS A 269 16.40 -2.94 19.94
CA LYS A 269 17.49 -2.40 20.76
C LYS A 269 17.68 -3.09 22.12
N LYS A 270 16.68 -3.88 22.57
CA LYS A 270 16.74 -4.65 23.83
C LYS A 270 17.24 -6.08 23.64
N ALA A 271 17.29 -6.59 22.42
CA ALA A 271 17.79 -7.93 22.15
C ALA A 271 19.26 -8.08 22.62
N PRO A 272 19.74 -9.28 22.92
CA PRO A 272 21.16 -9.54 23.20
C PRO A 272 22.07 -9.00 22.10
N LYS A 273 23.26 -8.54 22.47
CA LYS A 273 24.15 -7.83 21.52
C LYS A 273 24.59 -8.67 20.34
N ASP A 274 24.79 -9.95 20.53
CA ASP A 274 25.10 -10.92 19.48
C ASP A 274 23.92 -11.07 18.50
N GLN A 275 22.70 -11.15 19.02
CA GLN A 275 21.49 -11.19 18.19
C GLN A 275 21.26 -9.86 17.45
N GLN A 276 21.50 -8.70 18.11
CA GLN A 276 21.46 -7.40 17.42
C GLN A 276 22.45 -7.36 16.25
N ALA A 277 23.66 -7.85 16.44
CA ALA A 277 24.67 -7.87 15.37
C ALA A 277 24.22 -8.72 14.17
N VAL A 278 23.68 -9.91 14.43
CA VAL A 278 23.10 -10.75 13.36
C VAL A 278 21.91 -10.08 12.69
N ALA A 279 21.03 -9.43 13.45
CA ALA A 279 19.88 -8.72 12.89
C ALA A 279 20.30 -7.55 11.98
N GLN A 280 21.31 -6.77 12.37
CA GLN A 280 21.90 -5.70 11.53
C GLN A 280 22.47 -6.26 10.23
N ASP A 281 23.23 -7.35 10.32
CA ASP A 281 23.84 -7.99 9.17
C ASP A 281 22.78 -8.59 8.22
N PHE A 282 21.73 -9.20 8.78
CA PHE A 282 20.61 -9.71 7.99
C PHE A 282 19.86 -8.60 7.25
N VAL A 283 19.58 -7.45 7.89
CA VAL A 283 18.95 -6.30 7.22
C VAL A 283 19.83 -5.82 6.06
N LYS A 284 21.13 -5.70 6.29
CA LYS A 284 22.09 -5.32 5.24
C LYS A 284 22.09 -6.33 4.10
N PHE A 285 22.13 -7.63 4.42
CA PHE A 285 22.02 -8.69 3.42
C PHE A 285 20.73 -8.55 2.60
N PHE A 286 19.57 -8.45 3.25
CA PHE A 286 18.27 -8.31 2.57
C PHE A 286 18.24 -7.12 1.61
N LEU A 287 18.77 -5.97 2.02
CA LEU A 287 18.83 -4.77 1.20
C LEU A 287 19.77 -4.88 0.01
N CYS A 288 20.88 -5.61 0.16
CA CYS A 288 21.90 -5.78 -0.87
C CYS A 288 21.62 -6.95 -1.83
N ASP A 289 20.89 -7.97 -1.38
CA ASP A 289 20.59 -9.18 -2.16
C ASP A 289 19.54 -8.88 -3.25
N ASP A 290 20.00 -8.79 -4.50
CA ASP A 290 19.15 -8.44 -5.64
C ASP A 290 18.00 -9.44 -5.83
N GLU A 291 18.23 -10.72 -5.53
CA GLU A 291 17.20 -11.76 -5.63
C GLU A 291 16.10 -11.54 -4.61
N SER A 292 16.42 -11.18 -3.37
CA SER A 292 15.43 -10.78 -2.35
C SER A 292 14.65 -9.56 -2.78
N GLN A 293 15.30 -8.53 -3.33
CA GLN A 293 14.64 -7.32 -3.80
C GLN A 293 13.65 -7.62 -4.94
N VAL A 294 14.05 -8.46 -5.90
CA VAL A 294 13.18 -8.88 -7.01
C VAL A 294 12.01 -9.71 -6.50
N ASP A 295 12.27 -10.74 -5.70
CA ASP A 295 11.24 -11.65 -5.18
C ASP A 295 10.16 -10.90 -4.38
N PHE A 296 10.58 -10.02 -3.47
CA PHE A 296 9.64 -9.25 -2.65
C PHE A 296 8.84 -8.23 -3.45
N ASN A 297 9.48 -7.47 -4.34
CA ASN A 297 8.76 -6.48 -5.14
C ASN A 297 7.78 -7.14 -6.12
N LEU A 298 8.12 -8.29 -6.70
CA LEU A 298 7.19 -9.05 -7.56
C LEU A 298 6.00 -9.61 -6.77
N ALA A 299 6.25 -10.22 -5.60
CA ALA A 299 5.21 -10.80 -4.77
C ALA A 299 4.23 -9.75 -4.23
N MET A 300 4.73 -8.59 -3.87
CA MET A 300 3.95 -7.47 -3.35
C MET A 300 3.40 -6.55 -4.44
N SER A 301 3.76 -6.79 -5.72
CA SER A 301 3.42 -5.90 -6.85
C SER A 301 3.80 -4.45 -6.56
N THR A 302 5.02 -4.25 -6.08
CA THR A 302 5.60 -2.95 -5.75
C THR A 302 6.65 -2.55 -6.77
N PHE A 303 6.91 -1.25 -6.86
CA PHE A 303 8.08 -0.71 -7.53
C PHE A 303 9.26 -0.75 -6.54
N PRO A 304 10.45 -1.24 -6.94
CA PRO A 304 11.59 -1.28 -6.03
C PRO A 304 11.98 0.12 -5.57
N ALA A 305 12.30 0.25 -4.28
CA ALA A 305 12.94 1.45 -3.76
C ALA A 305 14.43 1.48 -4.10
N LYS A 306 15.06 0.31 -4.31
CA LYS A 306 16.44 0.18 -4.79
C LYS A 306 16.58 0.78 -6.20
N LYS A 307 17.61 1.58 -6.40
CA LYS A 307 17.93 2.26 -7.68
C LYS A 307 18.56 1.34 -8.70
#